data_504927a8ffa5dd4d53f518b3f0066212
#
_entry.id   504927a8ffa5dd4d53f518b3f0066212
#
_cell.length_a   1.000
_cell.length_b   1.000
_cell.length_c   1.000
_cell.angle_alpha   90.00
_cell.angle_beta   90.00
_cell.angle_gamma   90.00
#
_symmetry.space_group_name_H-M   'P 1'
#
loop_
_entity.id
_entity.type
_entity.pdbx_description
1 polymer ?
#
loop_
_entity_poly.entity_id
_entity_poly.type
_entity_poly.pdbx_seq_one_letter_code
_entity_poly.pdbx_strand_id
1 'polypeptide(L)'
;MIKQTQSLFFLIFFVSINLFGRVLPNDVVWNESETGYFTIKDNNIVLVSTRGKEDKVILSSSQVNNLEIESFSFSQSKNKILIFTQSVKVWRYNTRGDYWVYDFKKNEIQKLGRNMSGSSLMFAKFSPNERYVAYVSKEKSESGIRNSSTSVNIYLESLDDRTIKKLTSSNGTKKLINGTFDWVYEEEFGCRDGFIFNEDGTRIAFWQIDANQVRDFYMINNTDSIYSYTIPVEYPKVGEDLTPARIGVINLTNEEITWMKIPGEQNKFYLPRMTWMPGRNDLMIQQLNRKQNHSKIYIANANNGSTELLMEEKDEAWVDLRSSWPYQVQAGWKFINNGKEFLYTTEKDGWSHIYRFDITNKTEYLVTKGNYDVVKPLAYDEKNENVYFIASPENPTERYLYKTSAKGDGKLIRVTPDVLEGSHNYQISTKAKYAFHSFSNYFTRPMQAIVSLPNHKFINENQNMIEKYDLEKKKDHPLEFFEITTVDNVTMEGWIVKPKNLDKNKKYPVLFYFYSEPDVVQ
;
A
#
# COMPACT_ATOMS: atom_id res chain seq x y z
N MET A 1 -52.67 35.30 3.75
CA MET A 1 -52.47 33.91 4.21
C MET A 1 -51.44 33.27 3.29
N ILE A 2 -50.19 33.36 3.66
CA ILE A 2 -49.05 32.81 2.89
C ILE A 2 -48.63 31.52 3.62
N LYS A 3 -48.82 30.37 2.95
CA LYS A 3 -48.35 29.09 3.46
C LYS A 3 -46.82 29.01 3.29
N GLN A 4 -46.11 29.00 4.40
CA GLN A 4 -44.72 28.64 4.45
C GLN A 4 -44.56 27.12 4.20
N THR A 5 -44.00 26.76 3.09
CA THR A 5 -43.45 25.42 2.84
C THR A 5 -42.05 25.38 3.42
N GLN A 6 -41.87 24.65 4.53
CA GLN A 6 -40.56 24.34 5.06
C GLN A 6 -39.93 23.28 4.16
N SER A 7 -38.92 23.67 3.40
CA SER A 7 -38.02 22.74 2.70
C SER A 7 -37.04 22.16 3.70
N LEU A 8 -37.19 20.89 4.00
CA LEU A 8 -36.25 20.11 4.80
C LEU A 8 -35.05 19.77 3.92
N PHE A 9 -33.97 20.52 4.10
CA PHE A 9 -32.68 20.15 3.50
C PHE A 9 -32.10 18.97 4.28
N PHE A 10 -32.18 17.77 3.70
CA PHE A 10 -31.38 16.64 4.13
C PHE A 10 -29.93 16.87 3.68
N LEU A 11 -29.06 17.20 4.62
CA LEU A 11 -27.63 17.20 4.44
C LEU A 11 -27.18 15.72 4.41
N ILE A 12 -27.05 15.15 3.21
CA ILE A 12 -26.44 13.84 3.05
C ILE A 12 -24.94 14.01 3.24
N PHE A 13 -24.47 13.71 4.44
CA PHE A 13 -23.06 13.45 4.66
C PHE A 13 -22.69 12.22 3.83
N PHE A 14 -21.95 12.42 2.73
CA PHE A 14 -21.18 11.35 2.11
C PHE A 14 -20.06 10.94 3.07
N VAL A 15 -20.39 10.12 4.04
CA VAL A 15 -19.43 9.25 4.65
C VAL A 15 -19.14 8.20 3.58
N SER A 16 -17.98 8.24 2.97
CA SER A 16 -17.46 7.11 2.22
C SER A 16 -17.31 5.97 3.21
N ILE A 17 -18.37 5.21 3.39
CA ILE A 17 -18.33 3.94 4.11
C ILE A 17 -17.56 3.02 3.17
N ASN A 18 -16.27 2.83 3.45
CA ASN A 18 -15.57 1.66 2.96
C ASN A 18 -16.32 0.44 3.49
N LEU A 19 -17.23 -0.11 2.69
CA LEU A 19 -18.03 -1.30 2.99
C LEU A 19 -17.22 -2.60 2.95
N PHE A 20 -15.92 -2.51 2.66
CA PHE A 20 -15.03 -3.66 2.72
C PHE A 20 -14.60 -3.91 4.15
N GLY A 21 -14.84 -5.13 4.61
CA GLY A 21 -14.60 -5.65 5.97
C GLY A 21 -13.39 -5.01 6.66
N ARG A 22 -13.63 -3.97 7.41
CA ARG A 22 -12.68 -3.31 8.29
C ARG A 22 -12.50 -4.20 9.52
N VAL A 23 -11.38 -4.33 10.06
CA VAL A 23 -10.14 -3.60 10.22
C VAL A 23 -9.10 -4.65 10.55
N LEU A 24 -8.24 -5.01 9.63
CA LEU A 24 -7.00 -5.63 10.04
C LEU A 24 -6.29 -4.57 10.86
N PRO A 25 -5.69 -4.90 12.02
CA PRO A 25 -5.03 -3.88 12.82
C PRO A 25 -4.00 -3.17 11.96
N ASN A 26 -4.10 -1.84 11.89
CA ASN A 26 -3.04 -1.02 11.36
C ASN A 26 -1.84 -1.21 12.31
N ASP A 27 -0.62 -1.11 11.82
CA ASP A 27 0.61 -1.13 12.65
C ASP A 27 0.84 -2.43 13.44
N VAL A 28 0.72 -3.56 12.77
CA VAL A 28 1.12 -4.86 13.32
C VAL A 28 2.48 -5.27 12.77
N VAL A 29 3.40 -5.55 13.67
CA VAL A 29 4.71 -6.11 13.35
C VAL A 29 4.87 -7.46 14.03
N TRP A 30 4.90 -8.55 13.23
CA TRP A 30 5.13 -9.88 13.78
C TRP A 30 6.53 -10.01 14.39
N ASN A 31 6.63 -10.70 15.53
CA ASN A 31 7.94 -11.06 16.05
C ASN A 31 8.57 -12.18 15.17
N GLU A 32 9.87 -12.37 15.25
CA GLU A 32 10.60 -13.32 14.39
C GLU A 32 10.15 -14.79 14.52
N SER A 33 9.71 -15.17 15.72
CA SER A 33 9.20 -16.52 15.99
C SER A 33 7.75 -16.68 15.59
N GLU A 34 7.06 -15.57 15.29
CA GLU A 34 5.62 -15.47 15.04
C GLU A 34 4.77 -16.04 16.19
N THR A 35 5.27 -15.98 17.42
CA THR A 35 4.52 -16.34 18.62
C THR A 35 3.77 -15.17 19.23
N GLY A 36 3.86 -14.01 18.60
CA GLY A 36 3.20 -12.77 18.97
C GLY A 36 3.47 -11.66 17.95
N TYR A 37 2.83 -10.55 18.14
CA TYR A 37 2.97 -9.35 17.33
C TYR A 37 3.02 -8.09 18.19
N PHE A 38 3.73 -7.09 17.69
CA PHE A 38 3.76 -5.77 18.28
C PHE A 38 2.64 -4.91 17.71
N THR A 39 1.98 -4.14 18.56
CA THR A 39 0.92 -3.20 18.16
C THR A 39 0.84 -2.06 19.18
N ILE A 40 0.06 -1.03 18.85
CA ILE A 40 -0.26 0.07 19.77
C ILE A 40 -1.53 -0.29 20.53
N LYS A 41 -1.47 -0.21 21.87
CA LYS A 41 -2.61 -0.43 22.76
C LYS A 41 -2.52 0.56 23.93
N ASP A 42 -3.57 1.35 24.13
CA ASP A 42 -3.63 2.39 25.17
C ASP A 42 -2.40 3.32 25.14
N ASN A 43 -2.02 3.73 23.93
CA ASN A 43 -0.83 4.57 23.66
C ASN A 43 0.51 3.96 24.09
N ASN A 44 0.58 2.64 24.31
CA ASN A 44 1.80 1.89 24.57
C ASN A 44 2.09 0.97 23.38
N ILE A 45 3.37 0.66 23.15
CA ILE A 45 3.75 -0.40 22.23
C ILE A 45 3.82 -1.71 23.01
N VAL A 46 2.98 -2.66 22.65
CA VAL A 46 2.82 -3.93 23.36
C VAL A 46 3.13 -5.12 22.44
N LEU A 47 3.69 -6.17 23.02
CA LEU A 47 3.78 -7.48 22.39
C LEU A 47 2.58 -8.32 22.84
N VAL A 48 1.68 -8.58 21.92
CA VAL A 48 0.51 -9.45 22.12
C VAL A 48 0.87 -10.88 21.77
N SER A 49 0.57 -11.82 22.66
CA SER A 49 0.86 -13.24 22.45
C SER A 49 -0.22 -13.94 21.65
N THR A 50 0.16 -14.72 20.61
CA THR A 50 -0.76 -15.62 19.90
C THR A 50 -1.10 -16.88 20.70
N ARG A 51 -0.53 -17.07 21.90
CA ARG A 51 -0.69 -18.26 22.73
C ARG A 51 -1.49 -18.00 24.02
N GLY A 52 -2.25 -16.89 24.08
CA GLY A 52 -3.09 -16.57 25.25
C GLY A 52 -2.33 -16.21 26.53
N LYS A 53 -1.06 -15.81 26.42
CA LYS A 53 -0.31 -15.22 27.54
C LYS A 53 -0.67 -13.74 27.67
N GLU A 54 -0.41 -13.17 28.85
CA GLU A 54 -0.58 -11.73 29.07
C GLU A 54 0.26 -10.90 28.09
N ASP A 55 -0.30 -9.76 27.67
CA ASP A 55 0.38 -8.79 26.84
C ASP A 55 1.58 -8.19 27.59
N LYS A 56 2.68 -8.02 26.89
CA LYS A 56 3.89 -7.42 27.45
C LYS A 56 4.07 -6.00 26.92
N VAL A 57 4.07 -5.01 27.79
CA VAL A 57 4.47 -3.64 27.43
C VAL A 57 5.95 -3.63 27.07
N ILE A 58 6.27 -3.18 25.87
CA ILE A 58 7.63 -3.03 25.33
C ILE A 58 8.11 -1.60 25.48
N LEU A 59 7.24 -0.63 25.21
CA LEU A 59 7.50 0.79 25.39
C LEU A 59 6.24 1.46 25.91
N SER A 60 6.32 2.07 27.10
CA SER A 60 5.21 2.79 27.67
C SER A 60 5.17 4.25 27.19
N SER A 61 3.97 4.82 27.15
CA SER A 61 3.78 6.24 26.81
C SER A 61 4.59 7.18 27.71
N SER A 62 4.75 6.84 29.00
CA SER A 62 5.55 7.62 29.96
C SER A 62 7.04 7.67 29.61
N GLN A 63 7.60 6.62 29.01
CA GLN A 63 8.99 6.60 28.55
C GLN A 63 9.23 7.50 27.33
N VAL A 64 8.18 7.86 26.60
CA VAL A 64 8.22 8.72 25.41
C VAL A 64 7.51 10.05 25.65
N ASN A 65 7.56 10.59 26.89
CA ASN A 65 6.99 11.90 27.26
C ASN A 65 5.48 12.02 26.94
N ASN A 66 4.75 10.93 27.01
CA ASN A 66 3.32 10.82 26.69
C ASN A 66 2.97 11.31 25.27
N LEU A 67 3.89 11.14 24.31
CA LEU A 67 3.59 11.37 22.90
C LEU A 67 2.44 10.47 22.46
N GLU A 68 1.55 11.01 21.66
CA GLU A 68 0.51 10.21 20.99
C GLU A 68 1.14 9.42 19.84
N ILE A 69 1.25 8.10 20.01
CA ILE A 69 1.90 7.21 19.04
C ILE A 69 0.90 6.83 17.96
N GLU A 70 1.13 7.26 16.73
CA GLU A 70 0.28 6.92 15.59
C GLU A 70 0.79 5.68 14.84
N SER A 71 2.10 5.53 14.71
CA SER A 71 2.73 4.33 14.16
C SER A 71 4.17 4.17 14.65
N PHE A 72 4.75 3.00 14.42
CA PHE A 72 6.12 2.70 14.82
C PHE A 72 6.81 1.70 13.89
N SER A 73 8.14 1.71 13.89
CA SER A 73 8.95 0.67 13.26
C SER A 73 10.20 0.39 14.08
N PHE A 74 10.64 -0.87 14.09
CA PHE A 74 11.88 -1.25 14.77
C PHE A 74 13.09 -1.09 13.86
N SER A 75 14.25 -0.79 14.47
CA SER A 75 15.54 -1.01 13.82
C SER A 75 15.79 -2.51 13.62
N GLN A 76 16.73 -2.87 12.75
CA GLN A 76 17.02 -4.27 12.43
C GLN A 76 17.36 -5.11 13.66
N SER A 77 18.18 -4.58 14.58
CA SER A 77 18.53 -5.24 15.84
C SER A 77 17.43 -5.18 16.91
N LYS A 78 16.35 -4.39 16.67
CA LYS A 78 15.30 -4.07 17.63
C LYS A 78 15.77 -3.34 18.90
N ASN A 79 16.99 -2.79 18.88
CA ASN A 79 17.51 -1.96 19.97
C ASN A 79 16.98 -0.52 19.91
N LYS A 80 16.38 -0.12 18.79
CA LYS A 80 15.78 1.20 18.59
C LYS A 80 14.40 1.06 18.00
N ILE A 81 13.57 2.05 18.24
CA ILE A 81 12.24 2.16 17.64
C ILE A 81 12.04 3.57 17.10
N LEU A 82 11.53 3.65 15.89
CA LEU A 82 11.10 4.88 15.25
C LEU A 82 9.60 5.07 15.53
N ILE A 83 9.22 6.22 16.04
CA ILE A 83 7.85 6.56 16.44
C ILE A 83 7.38 7.71 15.57
N PHE A 84 6.19 7.59 15.01
CA PHE A 84 5.52 8.63 14.23
C PHE A 84 4.38 9.26 15.02
N THR A 85 4.28 10.57 15.00
CA THR A 85 3.34 11.36 15.79
C THR A 85 2.90 12.61 15.03
N GLN A 86 1.84 13.26 15.50
CA GLN A 86 1.36 14.57 15.01
C GLN A 86 1.22 14.61 13.48
N SER A 87 0.59 13.58 12.95
CA SER A 87 0.43 13.45 11.50
C SER A 87 -0.41 14.57 10.89
N VAL A 88 -0.03 14.94 9.67
CA VAL A 88 -0.74 15.93 8.86
C VAL A 88 -1.05 15.32 7.50
N LYS A 89 -2.27 15.54 7.05
CA LYS A 89 -2.77 15.00 5.78
C LYS A 89 -2.03 15.60 4.57
N VAL A 90 -1.63 14.70 3.66
CA VAL A 90 -1.16 15.02 2.30
C VAL A 90 -2.08 14.26 1.36
N TRP A 91 -2.83 14.95 0.51
CA TRP A 91 -3.89 14.36 -0.32
C TRP A 91 -4.86 13.51 0.50
N ARG A 92 -4.82 12.19 0.33
CA ARG A 92 -5.71 11.24 1.01
C ARG A 92 -5.16 10.70 2.34
N TYR A 93 -3.84 10.82 2.60
CA TYR A 93 -3.16 10.12 3.68
C TYR A 93 -2.45 11.05 4.66
N ASN A 94 -2.37 10.64 5.90
CA ASN A 94 -1.60 11.30 6.94
C ASN A 94 -0.11 10.94 6.78
N THR A 95 0.58 11.63 5.88
CA THR A 95 1.93 11.26 5.43
C THR A 95 3.03 12.08 6.10
N ARG A 96 2.75 13.34 6.45
CA ARG A 96 3.69 14.21 7.16
C ARG A 96 3.45 14.11 8.66
N GLY A 97 4.51 14.26 9.44
CA GLY A 97 4.41 14.29 10.89
C GLY A 97 5.75 14.54 11.55
N ASP A 98 5.80 14.33 12.84
CA ASP A 98 7.03 14.33 13.62
C ASP A 98 7.50 12.89 13.83
N TYR A 99 8.79 12.69 13.79
CA TYR A 99 9.41 11.40 14.03
C TYR A 99 10.37 11.46 15.21
N TRP A 100 10.39 10.38 15.98
CA TRP A 100 11.20 10.23 17.18
C TRP A 100 11.89 8.88 17.16
N VAL A 101 13.13 8.83 17.66
CA VAL A 101 13.86 7.59 17.89
C VAL A 101 13.98 7.36 19.38
N TYR A 102 13.51 6.21 19.85
CA TYR A 102 13.77 5.73 21.21
C TYR A 102 14.86 4.66 21.16
N ASP A 103 15.91 4.82 21.96
CA ASP A 103 17.01 3.86 22.09
C ASP A 103 16.84 3.08 23.40
N PHE A 104 16.54 1.79 23.32
CA PHE A 104 16.31 0.92 24.48
C PHE A 104 17.56 0.74 25.37
N LYS A 105 18.77 0.84 24.77
CA LYS A 105 20.02 0.69 25.54
C LYS A 105 20.35 1.93 26.34
N LYS A 106 20.07 3.10 25.78
CA LYS A 106 20.31 4.40 26.43
C LYS A 106 19.15 4.85 27.29
N ASN A 107 17.97 4.25 27.09
CA ASN A 107 16.68 4.70 27.68
C ASN A 107 16.40 6.18 27.38
N GLU A 108 16.62 6.59 26.15
CA GLU A 108 16.52 7.97 25.68
C GLU A 108 15.62 8.09 24.45
N ILE A 109 14.87 9.20 24.39
CA ILE A 109 14.08 9.57 23.23
C ILE A 109 14.67 10.79 22.54
N GLN A 110 14.73 10.77 21.22
CA GLN A 110 15.28 11.84 20.39
C GLN A 110 14.29 12.22 19.29
N LYS A 111 13.95 13.51 19.18
CA LYS A 111 13.22 14.05 18.03
C LYS A 111 14.16 14.16 16.82
N LEU A 112 13.72 13.66 15.66
CA LEU A 112 14.40 13.87 14.37
C LEU A 112 14.06 15.23 13.78
N GLY A 113 14.92 15.71 12.87
CA GLY A 113 14.69 16.96 12.15
C GLY A 113 14.65 18.19 13.05
N ARG A 114 15.54 18.30 14.05
CA ARG A 114 15.55 19.38 15.06
C ARG A 114 15.49 20.80 14.50
N ASN A 115 15.98 20.99 13.27
CA ASN A 115 16.00 22.29 12.58
C ASN A 115 14.88 22.43 11.54
N MET A 116 13.98 21.42 11.45
CA MET A 116 12.86 21.42 10.51
C MET A 116 11.60 21.99 11.19
N SER A 117 10.61 22.32 10.38
CA SER A 117 9.30 22.72 10.89
C SER A 117 8.61 21.53 11.55
N GLY A 118 7.75 21.76 12.53
CA GLY A 118 6.92 20.71 13.11
C GLY A 118 6.05 20.04 12.04
N SER A 119 5.80 18.74 12.20
CA SER A 119 4.99 17.90 11.31
C SER A 119 5.39 18.02 9.82
N SER A 120 6.69 18.11 9.53
CA SER A 120 7.20 18.30 8.16
C SER A 120 7.93 17.09 7.57
N LEU A 121 8.25 16.08 8.37
CA LEU A 121 8.98 14.91 7.93
C LEU A 121 8.04 13.87 7.33
N MET A 122 8.54 13.13 6.33
CA MET A 122 7.82 12.01 5.68
C MET A 122 8.74 10.80 5.54
N PHE A 123 8.15 9.60 5.68
CA PHE A 123 8.79 8.33 5.32
C PHE A 123 10.12 8.06 6.03
N ALA A 124 10.27 8.53 7.26
CA ALA A 124 11.50 8.27 8.00
C ALA A 124 11.73 6.77 8.17
N LYS A 125 12.97 6.32 7.96
CA LYS A 125 13.37 4.92 8.11
C LYS A 125 14.83 4.79 8.54
N PHE A 126 15.10 3.79 9.37
CA PHE A 126 16.47 3.44 9.75
C PHE A 126 17.27 2.94 8.54
N SER A 127 18.55 3.30 8.49
CA SER A 127 19.49 2.56 7.67
C SER A 127 19.64 1.13 8.21
N PRO A 128 19.81 0.10 7.36
CA PRO A 128 20.02 -1.28 7.82
C PRO A 128 21.17 -1.44 8.82
N ASN A 129 22.24 -0.65 8.69
CA ASN A 129 23.37 -0.62 9.62
C ASN A 129 23.11 0.17 10.92
N GLU A 130 21.88 0.72 11.10
CA GLU A 130 21.40 1.45 12.29
C GLU A 130 22.22 2.70 12.70
N ARG A 131 23.03 3.24 11.79
CA ARG A 131 23.83 4.44 12.04
C ARG A 131 23.05 5.73 11.74
N TYR A 132 22.07 5.64 10.87
CA TYR A 132 21.34 6.78 10.33
C TYR A 132 19.84 6.55 10.32
N VAL A 133 19.10 7.67 10.25
CA VAL A 133 17.72 7.70 9.77
C VAL A 133 17.68 8.62 8.56
N ALA A 134 17.07 8.16 7.48
CA ALA A 134 16.77 9.01 6.33
C ALA A 134 15.29 9.35 6.31
N TYR A 135 14.97 10.55 5.86
CA TYR A 135 13.59 11.04 5.72
C TYR A 135 13.51 12.10 4.62
N VAL A 136 12.28 12.36 4.18
CA VAL A 136 11.97 13.41 3.22
C VAL A 136 11.39 14.61 3.98
N SER A 137 11.78 15.81 3.61
CA SER A 137 11.21 17.05 4.13
C SER A 137 11.19 18.16 3.09
N LYS A 138 10.25 19.10 3.26
CA LYS A 138 10.25 20.36 2.53
C LYS A 138 11.32 21.30 3.09
N GLU A 139 11.97 22.07 2.22
CA GLU A 139 12.82 23.16 2.67
C GLU A 139 11.98 24.23 3.36
N LYS A 140 12.54 24.87 4.39
CA LYS A 140 11.91 26.03 5.01
C LYS A 140 11.78 27.14 3.95
N SER A 141 10.57 27.57 3.65
CA SER A 141 10.36 28.76 2.82
C SER A 141 10.67 30.00 3.65
N GLU A 142 11.55 30.86 3.16
CA GLU A 142 11.82 32.19 3.76
C GLU A 142 10.61 33.12 3.65
N SER A 143 9.70 32.88 2.72
CA SER A 143 8.46 33.62 2.57
C SER A 143 7.33 32.90 3.31
N GLY A 144 6.80 33.49 4.36
CA GLY A 144 5.70 32.95 5.19
C GLY A 144 4.36 32.68 4.48
N ILE A 145 4.36 32.45 3.18
CA ILE A 145 3.20 32.11 2.37
C ILE A 145 2.94 30.60 2.50
N ARG A 146 1.84 30.23 3.14
CA ARG A 146 1.41 28.85 3.45
C ARG A 146 1.35 27.87 2.27
N ASN A 147 1.36 28.34 1.03
CA ASN A 147 1.07 27.54 -0.17
C ASN A 147 2.14 27.62 -1.27
N SER A 148 3.36 28.11 -1.00
CA SER A 148 4.41 27.98 -2.00
C SER A 148 4.83 26.52 -2.09
N SER A 149 4.78 25.93 -3.28
CA SER A 149 5.38 24.64 -3.60
C SER A 149 6.87 24.70 -3.24
N THR A 150 7.20 24.19 -2.06
CA THR A 150 8.58 24.15 -1.58
C THR A 150 9.22 22.88 -2.09
N SER A 151 10.47 22.97 -2.52
CA SER A 151 11.25 21.82 -2.93
C SER A 151 11.28 20.74 -1.84
N VAL A 152 11.21 19.49 -2.27
CA VAL A 152 11.22 18.32 -1.39
C VAL A 152 12.55 17.60 -1.58
N ASN A 153 13.23 17.31 -0.49
CA ASN A 153 14.56 16.70 -0.50
C ASN A 153 14.70 15.57 0.52
N ILE A 154 15.65 14.67 0.25
CA ILE A 154 16.06 13.61 1.15
C ILE A 154 17.12 14.13 2.11
N TYR A 155 16.93 13.83 3.37
CA TYR A 155 17.86 14.15 4.46
C TYR A 155 18.32 12.87 5.14
N LEU A 156 19.55 12.88 5.64
CA LEU A 156 20.16 11.80 6.41
C LEU A 156 20.58 12.37 7.77
N GLU A 157 20.07 11.81 8.85
CA GLU A 157 20.43 12.19 10.21
C GLU A 157 21.22 11.08 10.89
N SER A 158 22.38 11.41 11.41
CA SER A 158 23.22 10.51 12.21
C SER A 158 22.60 10.30 13.58
N LEU A 159 22.53 9.06 14.03
CA LEU A 159 22.04 8.69 15.37
C LEU A 159 23.09 8.84 16.46
N ASP A 160 24.38 9.00 16.08
CA ASP A 160 25.49 9.13 17.03
C ASP A 160 25.73 10.60 17.41
N ASP A 161 25.97 11.46 16.43
CA ASP A 161 26.35 12.86 16.63
C ASP A 161 25.23 13.85 16.28
N ARG A 162 24.08 13.35 15.78
CA ARG A 162 22.90 14.13 15.41
C ARG A 162 23.14 15.13 14.26
N THR A 163 24.15 14.92 13.46
CA THR A 163 24.37 15.72 12.25
C THR A 163 23.28 15.40 11.22
N ILE A 164 22.76 16.46 10.57
CA ILE A 164 21.75 16.35 9.51
C ILE A 164 22.40 16.79 8.20
N LYS A 165 22.41 15.89 7.22
CA LYS A 165 22.89 16.14 5.87
C LYS A 165 21.72 16.17 4.88
N LYS A 166 21.70 17.16 3.99
CA LYS A 166 20.79 17.20 2.86
C LYS A 166 21.43 16.45 1.69
N LEU A 167 20.87 15.30 1.31
CA LEU A 167 21.45 14.43 0.28
C LEU A 167 21.07 14.79 -1.14
N THR A 168 19.95 15.50 -1.35
CA THR A 168 19.49 15.93 -2.66
C THR A 168 19.26 17.43 -2.69
N SER A 169 19.29 18.03 -3.89
CA SER A 169 19.02 19.44 -4.08
C SER A 169 18.01 19.65 -5.21
N SER A 170 17.14 20.61 -5.01
CA SER A 170 16.21 21.09 -6.05
C SER A 170 16.81 22.18 -6.93
N ASN A 171 18.07 22.58 -6.71
CA ASN A 171 18.76 23.63 -7.46
C ASN A 171 17.96 24.96 -7.55
N GLY A 172 17.19 25.26 -6.50
CA GLY A 172 16.34 26.46 -6.45
C GLY A 172 15.02 26.35 -7.23
N THR A 173 14.73 25.21 -7.88
CA THR A 173 13.44 25.01 -8.53
C THR A 173 12.40 24.54 -7.53
N LYS A 174 11.18 25.07 -7.62
CA LYS A 174 10.11 24.81 -6.64
C LYS A 174 9.38 23.49 -6.84
N LYS A 175 9.47 22.92 -8.03
CA LYS A 175 8.70 21.75 -8.45
C LYS A 175 9.58 20.52 -8.71
N LEU A 176 10.78 20.47 -8.16
CA LEU A 176 11.64 19.30 -8.19
C LEU A 176 11.46 18.52 -6.89
N ILE A 177 10.94 17.30 -7.01
CA ILE A 177 10.55 16.43 -5.91
C ILE A 177 11.55 15.29 -5.82
N ASN A 178 12.24 15.13 -4.69
CA ASN A 178 13.19 14.05 -4.44
C ASN A 178 12.72 13.17 -3.30
N GLY A 179 12.63 11.85 -3.52
CA GLY A 179 12.30 10.87 -2.49
C GLY A 179 10.82 10.77 -2.12
N THR A 180 9.95 11.42 -2.89
CA THR A 180 8.49 11.27 -2.88
C THR A 180 7.95 11.61 -4.27
N PHE A 181 6.64 11.76 -4.43
CA PHE A 181 5.99 11.81 -5.72
C PHE A 181 5.05 13.01 -5.87
N ASP A 182 4.65 13.29 -7.11
CA ASP A 182 3.56 14.19 -7.44
C ASP A 182 2.20 13.51 -7.30
N TRP A 183 1.13 14.26 -7.54
CA TRP A 183 -0.23 13.75 -7.43
C TRP A 183 -0.50 12.56 -8.38
N VAL A 184 0.01 12.59 -9.60
CA VAL A 184 -0.25 11.53 -10.61
C VAL A 184 0.32 10.19 -10.15
N TYR A 185 1.57 10.17 -9.70
CA TYR A 185 2.19 8.95 -9.20
C TYR A 185 1.51 8.41 -7.94
N GLU A 186 1.05 9.33 -7.05
CA GLU A 186 0.35 8.91 -5.83
C GLU A 186 -1.03 8.33 -6.15
N GLU A 187 -1.81 9.00 -7.02
CA GLU A 187 -3.20 8.59 -7.33
C GLU A 187 -3.25 7.37 -8.24
N GLU A 188 -2.46 7.35 -9.33
CA GLU A 188 -2.55 6.32 -10.37
C GLU A 188 -1.74 5.06 -10.05
N PHE A 189 -0.60 5.20 -9.37
CA PHE A 189 0.29 4.07 -9.10
C PHE A 189 0.44 3.73 -7.62
N GLY A 190 -0.21 4.47 -6.72
CA GLY A 190 -0.09 4.30 -5.28
C GLY A 190 1.31 4.62 -4.72
N CYS A 191 2.12 5.38 -5.47
CA CYS A 191 3.49 5.73 -5.11
C CYS A 191 3.50 6.90 -4.12
N ARG A 192 4.14 6.74 -2.96
CA ARG A 192 4.26 7.80 -1.93
C ARG A 192 5.66 7.90 -1.36
N ASP A 193 6.19 6.79 -0.87
CA ASP A 193 7.54 6.66 -0.32
C ASP A 193 8.52 6.40 -1.47
N GLY A 194 9.33 7.38 -1.80
CA GLY A 194 10.14 7.41 -3.01
C GLY A 194 11.63 7.20 -2.79
N PHE A 195 12.07 6.53 -1.71
CA PHE A 195 13.47 6.17 -1.54
C PHE A 195 13.65 4.87 -0.74
N ILE A 196 14.74 4.14 -0.99
CA ILE A 196 15.02 2.85 -0.37
C ILE A 196 16.52 2.71 -0.11
N PHE A 197 16.91 2.33 1.11
CA PHE A 197 18.28 1.90 1.39
C PHE A 197 18.60 0.57 0.71
N ASN A 198 19.84 0.38 0.29
CA ASN A 198 20.34 -0.96 -0.05
C ASN A 198 20.56 -1.81 1.23
N GLU A 199 20.79 -3.10 1.06
CA GLU A 199 20.83 -4.08 2.15
C GLU A 199 21.89 -3.76 3.23
N ASP A 200 23.04 -3.20 2.86
CA ASP A 200 24.13 -2.86 3.80
C ASP A 200 24.02 -1.42 4.37
N GLY A 201 23.06 -0.63 3.91
CA GLY A 201 22.84 0.75 4.38
C GLY A 201 23.90 1.75 3.92
N THR A 202 24.62 1.46 2.83
CA THR A 202 25.65 2.34 2.26
C THR A 202 25.15 3.20 1.11
N ARG A 203 23.96 2.91 0.57
CA ARG A 203 23.36 3.59 -0.58
C ARG A 203 21.87 3.82 -0.38
N ILE A 204 21.36 4.84 -1.07
CA ILE A 204 19.93 5.13 -1.18
C ILE A 204 19.57 5.22 -2.67
N ALA A 205 18.66 4.38 -3.13
CA ALA A 205 17.98 4.56 -4.40
C ALA A 205 16.75 5.44 -4.21
N PHE A 206 16.48 6.37 -5.15
CA PHE A 206 15.38 7.31 -5.01
C PHE A 206 14.81 7.74 -6.37
N TRP A 207 13.54 8.13 -6.33
CA TRP A 207 12.90 8.83 -7.45
C TRP A 207 13.12 10.34 -7.35
N GLN A 208 13.37 10.93 -8.50
CA GLN A 208 13.26 12.36 -8.70
C GLN A 208 12.20 12.64 -9.75
N ILE A 209 11.23 13.48 -9.38
CA ILE A 209 10.11 13.91 -10.24
C ILE A 209 10.30 15.40 -10.55
N ASP A 210 10.32 15.76 -11.83
CA ASP A 210 10.46 17.16 -12.28
C ASP A 210 9.14 17.70 -12.82
N ALA A 211 8.38 18.35 -11.97
CA ALA A 211 7.09 18.95 -12.33
C ALA A 211 7.20 20.40 -12.84
N ASN A 212 8.42 20.92 -13.13
CA ASN A 212 8.59 22.33 -13.53
C ASN A 212 7.86 22.69 -14.84
N GLN A 213 7.68 21.73 -15.74
CA GLN A 213 6.97 21.93 -17.01
C GLN A 213 5.48 21.57 -16.93
N VAL A 214 5.02 20.99 -15.82
CA VAL A 214 3.62 20.64 -15.63
C VAL A 214 2.81 21.86 -15.26
N ARG A 215 1.70 22.05 -15.96
CA ARG A 215 0.79 23.19 -15.71
C ARG A 215 0.00 22.99 -14.43
N ASP A 216 -0.23 24.10 -13.72
CA ASP A 216 -1.04 24.10 -12.52
C ASP A 216 -2.54 24.01 -12.88
N PHE A 217 -3.23 23.09 -12.23
CA PHE A 217 -4.68 23.09 -12.11
C PHE A 217 -5.05 23.85 -10.82
N TYR A 218 -5.92 24.85 -10.95
CA TYR A 218 -6.31 25.68 -9.83
C TYR A 218 -7.60 25.14 -9.18
N MET A 219 -7.47 24.52 -8.02
CA MET A 219 -8.63 24.15 -7.20
C MET A 219 -9.11 25.35 -6.39
N ILE A 220 -10.43 25.51 -6.25
CA ILE A 220 -11.02 26.57 -5.44
C ILE A 220 -11.25 26.03 -4.03
N ASN A 221 -10.65 26.69 -3.03
CA ASN A 221 -10.93 26.43 -1.62
C ASN A 221 -12.00 27.43 -1.12
N ASN A 222 -13.13 26.89 -0.67
CA ASN A 222 -14.28 27.66 -0.18
C ASN A 222 -14.50 27.49 1.34
N THR A 223 -13.64 26.76 2.06
CA THR A 223 -13.93 26.31 3.43
C THR A 223 -13.03 26.93 4.48
N ASP A 224 -11.79 27.30 4.13
CA ASP A 224 -10.79 27.67 5.13
C ASP A 224 -10.71 29.18 5.38
N SER A 225 -11.48 29.99 4.64
CA SER A 225 -11.51 31.45 4.75
C SER A 225 -12.87 32.02 4.37
N ILE A 226 -13.16 33.24 4.81
CA ILE A 226 -14.37 34.00 4.42
C ILE A 226 -14.42 34.21 2.90
N TYR A 227 -13.27 34.49 2.30
CA TYR A 227 -13.13 34.59 0.84
C TYR A 227 -12.46 33.33 0.29
N SER A 228 -13.03 32.80 -0.80
CA SER A 228 -12.40 31.68 -1.52
C SER A 228 -11.04 32.10 -2.10
N TYR A 229 -10.14 31.13 -2.18
CA TYR A 229 -8.83 31.27 -2.81
C TYR A 229 -8.49 30.03 -3.63
N THR A 230 -7.51 30.16 -4.54
CA THR A 230 -7.07 29.06 -5.39
C THR A 230 -5.89 28.33 -4.80
N ILE A 231 -5.91 26.98 -4.91
CA ILE A 231 -4.79 26.10 -4.59
C ILE A 231 -4.25 25.53 -5.90
N PRO A 232 -3.01 25.88 -6.30
CA PRO A 232 -2.39 25.30 -7.49
C PRO A 232 -1.96 23.85 -7.19
N VAL A 233 -2.23 22.95 -8.14
CA VAL A 233 -1.81 21.55 -8.13
C VAL A 233 -1.21 21.22 -9.47
N GLU A 234 -0.02 20.61 -9.49
CA GLU A 234 0.62 20.12 -10.71
C GLU A 234 -0.18 18.92 -11.23
N TYR A 235 -1.00 19.16 -12.26
CA TYR A 235 -1.94 18.19 -12.78
C TYR A 235 -1.88 18.15 -14.32
N PRO A 236 -1.17 17.19 -14.92
CA PRO A 236 -1.14 17.02 -16.36
C PRO A 236 -2.48 16.44 -16.81
N LYS A 237 -3.27 17.23 -17.53
CA LYS A 237 -4.52 16.78 -18.16
C LYS A 237 -4.25 15.83 -19.33
N VAL A 238 -5.30 15.12 -19.73
CA VAL A 238 -5.26 14.26 -20.95
C VAL A 238 -4.73 15.06 -22.14
N GLY A 239 -3.74 14.50 -22.85
CA GLY A 239 -3.08 15.14 -23.98
C GLY A 239 -1.83 15.96 -23.64
N GLU A 240 -1.60 16.30 -22.38
CA GLU A 240 -0.40 16.99 -21.91
C GLU A 240 0.78 16.00 -21.70
N ASP A 241 2.01 16.52 -21.71
CA ASP A 241 3.19 15.72 -21.39
C ASP A 241 3.20 15.28 -19.91
N LEU A 242 3.85 14.14 -19.68
CA LEU A 242 4.03 13.60 -18.33
C LEU A 242 5.04 14.43 -17.53
N THR A 243 4.95 14.35 -16.21
CA THR A 243 6.02 14.75 -15.32
C THR A 243 7.25 13.86 -15.56
N PRO A 244 8.39 14.40 -16.02
CA PRO A 244 9.61 13.62 -16.16
C PRO A 244 10.04 12.98 -14.85
N ALA A 245 10.33 11.68 -14.89
CA ALA A 245 10.79 10.91 -13.76
C ALA A 245 12.13 10.25 -14.05
N ARG A 246 13.01 10.21 -13.04
CA ARG A 246 14.26 9.46 -13.12
C ARG A 246 14.62 8.84 -11.77
N ILE A 247 15.48 7.84 -11.82
CA ILE A 247 15.96 7.13 -10.64
C ILE A 247 17.45 7.41 -10.45
N GLY A 248 17.83 7.79 -9.24
CA GLY A 248 19.20 8.00 -8.84
C GLY A 248 19.59 7.09 -7.67
N VAL A 249 20.87 6.80 -7.55
CA VAL A 249 21.48 6.11 -6.42
C VAL A 249 22.51 7.02 -5.77
N ILE A 250 22.29 7.35 -4.51
CA ILE A 250 23.23 8.13 -3.69
C ILE A 250 24.17 7.17 -2.99
N ASN A 251 25.47 7.36 -3.14
CA ASN A 251 26.48 6.71 -2.32
C ASN A 251 26.70 7.54 -1.04
N LEU A 252 26.41 6.99 0.13
CA LEU A 252 26.46 7.71 1.40
C LEU A 252 27.88 8.00 1.90
N THR A 253 28.92 7.41 1.28
CA THR A 253 30.31 7.65 1.66
C THR A 253 30.85 8.93 1.01
N ASN A 254 30.60 9.14 -0.28
CA ASN A 254 31.10 10.29 -1.05
C ASN A 254 29.99 11.25 -1.51
N GLU A 255 28.74 10.94 -1.21
CA GLU A 255 27.53 11.72 -1.53
C GLU A 255 27.29 11.90 -3.05
N GLU A 256 27.98 11.11 -3.90
CA GLU A 256 27.77 11.13 -5.35
C GLU A 256 26.48 10.43 -5.75
N ILE A 257 25.81 10.99 -6.78
CA ILE A 257 24.59 10.42 -7.34
C ILE A 257 24.88 9.79 -8.70
N THR A 258 24.63 8.48 -8.79
CA THR A 258 24.63 7.76 -10.07
C THR A 258 23.20 7.70 -10.61
N TRP A 259 22.95 8.30 -11.78
CA TRP A 259 21.66 8.25 -12.44
C TRP A 259 21.50 7.01 -13.30
N MET A 260 20.36 6.31 -13.16
CA MET A 260 20.04 5.15 -13.99
C MET A 260 19.67 5.58 -15.42
N LYS A 261 20.32 4.96 -16.42
CA LYS A 261 20.20 5.29 -17.84
C LYS A 261 19.02 4.53 -18.47
N ILE A 262 17.80 4.83 -18.01
CA ILE A 262 16.58 4.21 -18.55
C ILE A 262 16.37 4.71 -19.98
N PRO A 263 16.20 3.80 -20.99
CA PRO A 263 16.01 4.20 -22.38
C PRO A 263 14.69 4.94 -22.62
N GLY A 264 14.72 5.96 -23.49
CA GLY A 264 13.55 6.74 -23.93
C GLY A 264 13.55 8.17 -23.36
N GLU A 265 12.56 8.95 -23.77
CA GLU A 265 12.36 10.33 -23.32
C GLU A 265 11.60 10.34 -21.99
N GLN A 266 12.13 10.98 -20.96
CA GLN A 266 11.60 10.93 -19.58
C GLN A 266 10.16 11.45 -19.42
N ASN A 267 9.70 12.30 -20.33
CA ASN A 267 8.32 12.81 -20.37
C ASN A 267 7.35 11.93 -21.20
N LYS A 268 7.78 10.75 -21.64
CA LYS A 268 6.98 9.82 -22.45
C LYS A 268 6.77 8.46 -21.77
N PHE A 269 7.26 8.29 -20.53
CA PHE A 269 7.08 7.07 -19.75
C PHE A 269 6.95 7.37 -18.26
N TYR A 270 6.41 6.41 -17.53
CA TYR A 270 6.39 6.36 -16.08
C TYR A 270 7.44 5.37 -15.53
N LEU A 271 7.87 5.58 -14.29
CA LEU A 271 8.70 4.65 -13.52
C LEU A 271 7.96 4.25 -12.23
N PRO A 272 6.93 3.42 -12.31
CA PRO A 272 6.03 3.16 -11.19
C PRO A 272 6.62 2.26 -10.10
N ARG A 273 7.61 1.43 -10.41
CA ARG A 273 8.17 0.45 -9.46
C ARG A 273 9.69 0.40 -9.53
N MET A 274 10.30 0.24 -8.36
CA MET A 274 11.75 0.04 -8.20
C MET A 274 12.03 -0.71 -6.90
N THR A 275 13.01 -1.60 -6.91
CA THR A 275 13.56 -2.19 -5.69
C THR A 275 15.01 -2.65 -5.89
N TRP A 276 15.76 -2.78 -4.80
CA TRP A 276 17.05 -3.44 -4.80
C TRP A 276 16.91 -4.94 -5.03
N MET A 277 17.82 -5.51 -5.80
CA MET A 277 17.89 -6.96 -5.96
C MET A 277 18.63 -7.58 -4.77
N PRO A 278 18.11 -8.65 -4.14
CA PRO A 278 18.75 -9.28 -2.99
C PRO A 278 20.19 -9.73 -3.27
N GLY A 279 21.10 -9.44 -2.35
CA GLY A 279 22.51 -9.81 -2.45
C GLY A 279 23.32 -9.13 -3.56
N ARG A 280 22.76 -8.10 -4.23
CA ARG A 280 23.38 -7.39 -5.35
C ARG A 280 23.26 -5.88 -5.18
N ASN A 281 24.22 -5.15 -5.78
CA ASN A 281 24.14 -3.68 -5.91
C ASN A 281 23.48 -3.27 -7.24
N ASP A 282 22.41 -3.95 -7.60
CA ASP A 282 21.61 -3.68 -8.80
C ASP A 282 20.15 -3.37 -8.38
N LEU A 283 19.49 -2.55 -9.18
CA LEU A 283 18.08 -2.25 -9.05
C LEU A 283 17.28 -3.01 -10.10
N MET A 284 16.08 -3.44 -9.75
CA MET A 284 15.05 -3.82 -10.71
C MET A 284 14.06 -2.68 -10.82
N ILE A 285 13.85 -2.17 -12.05
CA ILE A 285 13.09 -0.95 -12.33
C ILE A 285 12.05 -1.26 -13.41
N GLN A 286 10.80 -0.85 -13.17
CA GLN A 286 9.72 -0.94 -14.16
C GLN A 286 9.53 0.41 -14.86
N GLN A 287 9.46 0.36 -16.19
CA GLN A 287 9.09 1.46 -17.05
C GLN A 287 7.74 1.13 -17.73
N LEU A 288 6.82 2.08 -17.73
CA LEU A 288 5.53 1.97 -18.41
C LEU A 288 5.38 3.10 -19.41
N ASN A 289 5.00 2.82 -20.64
CA ASN A 289 4.79 3.86 -21.65
C ASN A 289 3.57 4.75 -21.31
N ARG A 290 3.44 5.90 -21.99
CA ARG A 290 2.35 6.87 -21.75
C ARG A 290 0.95 6.27 -21.90
N LYS A 291 0.76 5.33 -22.82
CA LYS A 291 -0.52 4.64 -23.01
C LYS A 291 -0.79 3.54 -21.99
N GLN A 292 0.17 3.24 -21.15
CA GLN A 292 0.10 2.18 -20.13
C GLN A 292 -0.19 0.77 -20.69
N ASN A 293 0.19 0.54 -21.93
CA ASN A 293 0.00 -0.73 -22.61
C ASN A 293 1.31 -1.43 -23.02
N HIS A 294 2.45 -0.91 -22.55
CA HIS A 294 3.77 -1.51 -22.74
C HIS A 294 4.62 -1.30 -21.50
N SER A 295 4.81 -2.34 -20.75
CA SER A 295 5.66 -2.42 -19.56
C SER A 295 7.01 -3.05 -19.88
N LYS A 296 8.09 -2.52 -19.32
CA LYS A 296 9.44 -3.04 -19.40
C LYS A 296 10.07 -3.09 -18.02
N ILE A 297 10.74 -4.18 -17.71
CA ILE A 297 11.52 -4.31 -16.49
C ILE A 297 13.00 -4.35 -16.84
N TYR A 298 13.77 -3.47 -16.20
CA TYR A 298 15.22 -3.37 -16.38
C TYR A 298 15.96 -3.80 -15.13
N ILE A 299 17.13 -4.42 -15.29
CA ILE A 299 18.17 -4.50 -14.29
C ILE A 299 19.10 -3.31 -14.50
N ALA A 300 19.29 -2.50 -13.45
CA ALA A 300 20.10 -1.29 -13.49
C ALA A 300 21.28 -1.40 -12.52
N ASN A 301 22.50 -1.23 -13.03
CA ASN A 301 23.72 -1.29 -12.22
C ASN A 301 23.91 0.02 -11.44
N ALA A 302 23.86 -0.06 -10.12
CA ALA A 302 23.94 1.11 -9.24
C ALA A 302 25.31 1.80 -9.21
N ASN A 303 26.39 1.18 -9.76
CA ASN A 303 27.72 1.79 -9.79
C ASN A 303 27.93 2.74 -10.98
N ASN A 304 27.29 2.45 -12.13
CA ASN A 304 27.52 3.17 -13.37
C ASN A 304 26.24 3.62 -14.09
N GLY A 305 25.08 3.22 -13.58
CA GLY A 305 23.76 3.55 -14.12
C GLY A 305 23.38 2.79 -15.38
N SER A 306 24.19 1.84 -15.88
CA SER A 306 23.83 1.06 -17.07
C SER A 306 22.61 0.18 -16.81
N THR A 307 21.77 -0.01 -17.83
CA THR A 307 20.54 -0.80 -17.75
C THR A 307 20.50 -1.91 -18.76
N GLU A 308 19.97 -3.05 -18.39
CA GLU A 308 19.70 -4.20 -19.25
C GLU A 308 18.22 -4.53 -19.19
N LEU A 309 17.59 -4.73 -20.34
CA LEU A 309 16.20 -5.19 -20.43
C LEU A 309 16.10 -6.64 -19.95
N LEU A 310 15.32 -6.86 -18.88
CA LEU A 310 15.06 -8.19 -18.36
C LEU A 310 13.85 -8.84 -19.04
N MET A 311 12.73 -8.13 -19.06
CA MET A 311 11.48 -8.58 -19.69
C MET A 311 10.64 -7.41 -20.16
N GLU A 312 9.71 -7.68 -21.07
CA GLU A 312 8.68 -6.73 -21.50
C GLU A 312 7.32 -7.42 -21.62
N GLU A 313 6.27 -6.64 -21.42
CA GLU A 313 4.88 -7.05 -21.56
C GLU A 313 4.11 -5.99 -22.35
N LYS A 314 3.26 -6.44 -23.25
CA LYS A 314 2.39 -5.58 -24.08
C LYS A 314 0.98 -6.12 -24.02
N ASP A 315 0.05 -5.20 -24.01
CA ASP A 315 -1.38 -5.49 -24.12
C ASP A 315 -2.03 -4.54 -25.14
N GLU A 316 -3.14 -4.92 -25.75
CA GLU A 316 -3.86 -4.07 -26.70
C GLU A 316 -4.61 -2.93 -25.98
N ALA A 317 -5.07 -3.16 -24.75
CA ALA A 317 -5.76 -2.19 -23.92
C ALA A 317 -4.78 -1.50 -22.95
N TRP A 318 -4.40 -2.17 -21.86
CA TRP A 318 -3.44 -1.67 -20.85
C TRP A 318 -2.79 -2.82 -20.08
N VAL A 319 -1.65 -2.53 -19.44
CA VAL A 319 -0.99 -3.42 -18.49
C VAL A 319 -1.30 -2.94 -17.08
N ASP A 320 -1.99 -3.75 -16.28
CA ASP A 320 -2.31 -3.43 -14.90
C ASP A 320 -1.08 -3.50 -13.97
N LEU A 321 -0.93 -2.49 -13.10
CA LEU A 321 0.16 -2.40 -12.14
C LEU A 321 -0.31 -2.36 -10.68
N ARG A 322 -1.57 -2.64 -10.40
CA ARG A 322 -2.15 -2.46 -9.06
C ARG A 322 -1.73 -3.51 -8.04
N SER A 323 -1.40 -4.69 -8.49
CA SER A 323 -1.03 -5.76 -7.57
C SER A 323 0.38 -5.55 -7.02
N SER A 324 0.43 -5.04 -5.78
CA SER A 324 1.66 -4.98 -5.00
C SER A 324 1.66 -6.09 -3.96
N TRP A 325 2.80 -6.76 -3.81
CA TRP A 325 2.98 -7.72 -2.75
C TRP A 325 3.05 -7.02 -1.38
N PRO A 326 2.42 -7.58 -0.33
CA PRO A 326 2.54 -7.04 1.02
C PRO A 326 4.00 -6.89 1.45
N TYR A 327 4.27 -5.85 2.23
CA TYR A 327 5.61 -5.49 2.74
C TYR A 327 6.64 -5.09 1.67
N GLN A 328 6.23 -4.91 0.40
CA GLN A 328 7.09 -4.45 -0.70
C GLN A 328 6.37 -3.36 -1.52
N VAL A 329 6.03 -2.27 -0.86
CA VAL A 329 5.16 -1.20 -1.39
C VAL A 329 5.69 -0.57 -2.70
N GLN A 330 7.02 -0.58 -2.89
CA GLN A 330 7.66 0.02 -4.07
C GLN A 330 7.96 -0.99 -5.18
N ALA A 331 7.62 -2.28 -4.99
CA ALA A 331 7.82 -3.33 -5.97
C ALA A 331 6.50 -3.97 -6.40
N GLY A 332 6.35 -4.23 -7.68
CA GLY A 332 5.25 -5.03 -8.23
C GLY A 332 5.51 -6.54 -8.21
N TRP A 333 6.56 -6.98 -7.52
CA TRP A 333 7.06 -8.38 -7.51
C TRP A 333 7.58 -8.79 -6.13
N LYS A 334 7.66 -10.09 -5.92
CA LYS A 334 8.24 -10.71 -4.73
C LYS A 334 9.43 -11.56 -5.12
N PHE A 335 10.65 -11.17 -4.74
CA PHE A 335 11.82 -12.03 -4.92
C PHE A 335 11.73 -13.30 -4.09
N ILE A 336 12.16 -14.40 -4.69
CA ILE A 336 12.28 -15.74 -4.10
C ILE A 336 13.64 -16.34 -4.47
N ASN A 337 14.02 -17.46 -3.85
CA ASN A 337 15.27 -18.17 -4.13
C ASN A 337 16.51 -17.25 -4.11
N ASN A 338 16.64 -16.44 -3.04
CA ASN A 338 17.75 -15.47 -2.87
C ASN A 338 17.89 -14.50 -4.06
N GLY A 339 16.78 -14.02 -4.62
CA GLY A 339 16.78 -13.06 -5.71
C GLY A 339 17.08 -13.62 -7.09
N LYS A 340 17.15 -14.94 -7.27
CA LYS A 340 17.31 -15.59 -8.59
C LYS A 340 16.02 -15.61 -9.39
N GLU A 341 14.89 -15.55 -8.70
CA GLU A 341 13.56 -15.60 -9.29
C GLU A 341 12.64 -14.59 -8.59
N PHE A 342 11.53 -14.28 -9.22
CA PHE A 342 10.48 -13.49 -8.58
C PHE A 342 9.08 -13.95 -9.01
N LEU A 343 8.11 -13.66 -8.13
CA LEU A 343 6.69 -13.79 -8.40
C LEU A 343 6.13 -12.41 -8.73
N TYR A 344 5.24 -12.33 -9.70
CA TYR A 344 4.54 -11.10 -10.09
C TYR A 344 3.15 -11.43 -10.62
N THR A 345 2.27 -10.43 -10.69
CA THR A 345 0.93 -10.59 -11.25
C THR A 345 0.85 -9.93 -12.62
N THR A 346 0.11 -10.56 -13.53
CA THR A 346 -0.16 -10.05 -14.87
C THR A 346 -1.45 -10.65 -15.42
N GLU A 347 -2.10 -9.95 -16.35
CA GLU A 347 -3.35 -10.35 -16.99
C GLU A 347 -3.16 -10.89 -18.43
N LYS A 348 -1.93 -11.15 -18.84
CA LYS A 348 -1.54 -11.48 -20.23
C LYS A 348 -2.18 -12.75 -20.81
N ASP A 349 -2.77 -13.61 -19.98
CA ASP A 349 -3.51 -14.80 -20.40
C ASP A 349 -5.04 -14.63 -20.32
N GLY A 350 -5.51 -13.41 -20.05
CA GLY A 350 -6.92 -13.05 -19.95
C GLY A 350 -7.49 -13.08 -18.53
N TRP A 351 -6.67 -13.42 -17.53
CA TRP A 351 -7.00 -13.39 -16.10
C TRP A 351 -5.85 -12.80 -15.31
N SER A 352 -6.15 -12.14 -14.20
CA SER A 352 -5.11 -11.68 -13.27
C SER A 352 -4.50 -12.89 -12.55
N HIS A 353 -3.30 -13.29 -12.95
CA HIS A 353 -2.62 -14.46 -12.43
C HIS A 353 -1.25 -14.15 -11.87
N ILE A 354 -0.77 -15.01 -10.94
CA ILE A 354 0.60 -15.00 -10.45
C ILE A 354 1.46 -15.84 -11.39
N TYR A 355 2.54 -15.22 -11.85
CA TYR A 355 3.61 -15.86 -12.62
C TYR A 355 4.90 -15.90 -11.80
N ARG A 356 5.75 -16.88 -12.10
CA ARG A 356 7.11 -16.98 -11.58
C ARG A 356 8.10 -16.79 -12.72
N PHE A 357 9.06 -15.91 -12.54
CA PHE A 357 10.07 -15.57 -13.52
C PHE A 357 11.47 -15.95 -13.02
N ASP A 358 12.24 -16.71 -13.82
CA ASP A 358 13.66 -17.01 -13.62
C ASP A 358 14.50 -15.93 -14.30
N ILE A 359 15.26 -15.17 -13.49
CA ILE A 359 16.07 -14.04 -13.96
C ILE A 359 17.25 -14.51 -14.82
N THR A 360 17.83 -15.66 -14.50
CA THR A 360 19.00 -16.19 -15.19
C THR A 360 18.66 -16.72 -16.57
N ASN A 361 17.61 -17.52 -16.64
CA ASN A 361 17.18 -18.18 -17.88
C ASN A 361 16.22 -17.32 -18.70
N LYS A 362 15.73 -16.20 -18.12
CA LYS A 362 14.69 -15.31 -18.71
C LYS A 362 13.45 -16.10 -19.15
N THR A 363 13.02 -17.03 -18.31
CA THR A 363 11.84 -17.88 -18.53
C THR A 363 10.81 -17.67 -17.45
N GLU A 364 9.55 -17.81 -17.81
CA GLU A 364 8.44 -17.66 -16.89
C GLU A 364 7.42 -18.78 -17.02
N TYR A 365 6.64 -19.00 -15.98
CA TYR A 365 5.53 -19.92 -16.01
C TYR A 365 4.40 -19.51 -15.06
N LEU A 366 3.19 -19.92 -15.45
CA LEU A 366 1.95 -19.64 -14.75
C LEU A 366 1.87 -20.47 -13.45
N VAL A 367 1.69 -19.79 -12.32
CA VAL A 367 1.55 -20.40 -10.98
C VAL A 367 0.08 -20.68 -10.64
N THR A 368 -0.82 -19.72 -10.85
CA THR A 368 -2.23 -19.78 -10.46
C THR A 368 -3.14 -20.08 -11.66
N LYS A 369 -3.12 -21.34 -12.11
CA LYS A 369 -3.89 -21.78 -13.29
C LYS A 369 -5.38 -21.84 -13.00
N GLY A 370 -6.20 -21.36 -13.95
CA GLY A 370 -7.66 -21.45 -13.89
C GLY A 370 -8.38 -20.26 -14.53
N ASN A 371 -9.70 -20.31 -14.56
CA ASN A 371 -10.53 -19.23 -15.10
C ASN A 371 -11.02 -18.35 -13.93
N TYR A 372 -10.12 -17.59 -13.34
CA TYR A 372 -10.42 -16.71 -12.20
C TYR A 372 -9.29 -15.70 -12.01
N ASP A 373 -9.61 -14.58 -11.41
CA ASP A 373 -8.64 -13.55 -11.04
C ASP A 373 -8.02 -13.79 -9.66
N VAL A 374 -6.72 -13.62 -9.56
CA VAL A 374 -6.05 -13.35 -8.31
C VAL A 374 -6.32 -11.90 -7.92
N VAL A 375 -7.26 -11.69 -7.02
CA VAL A 375 -7.65 -10.36 -6.54
C VAL A 375 -6.49 -9.68 -5.81
N LYS A 376 -5.72 -10.46 -5.02
CA LYS A 376 -4.58 -9.93 -4.26
C LYS A 376 -3.61 -11.04 -3.86
N PRO A 377 -2.33 -10.97 -4.23
CA PRO A 377 -1.30 -11.82 -3.64
C PRO A 377 -1.07 -11.39 -2.18
N LEU A 378 -0.85 -12.35 -1.27
CA LEU A 378 -0.74 -12.08 0.16
C LEU A 378 0.58 -12.51 0.78
N ALA A 379 1.06 -13.70 0.48
CA ALA A 379 2.29 -14.21 1.06
C ALA A 379 2.92 -15.32 0.20
N TYR A 380 4.24 -15.46 0.35
CA TYR A 380 4.98 -16.61 -0.10
C TYR A 380 5.55 -17.35 1.13
N ASP A 381 5.13 -18.59 1.31
CA ASP A 381 5.68 -19.51 2.30
C ASP A 381 6.94 -20.16 1.73
N GLU A 382 8.10 -19.60 2.06
CA GLU A 382 9.39 -20.04 1.54
C GLU A 382 9.70 -21.48 1.92
N LYS A 383 9.27 -21.91 3.11
CA LYS A 383 9.55 -23.27 3.60
C LYS A 383 8.84 -24.35 2.81
N ASN A 384 7.58 -24.09 2.43
CA ASN A 384 6.72 -25.05 1.73
C ASN A 384 6.52 -24.69 0.25
N GLU A 385 7.16 -23.62 -0.22
CA GLU A 385 7.04 -23.07 -1.58
C GLU A 385 5.57 -22.85 -2.01
N ASN A 386 4.72 -22.37 -1.10
CA ASN A 386 3.32 -22.06 -1.40
C ASN A 386 3.10 -20.55 -1.52
N VAL A 387 2.22 -20.18 -2.45
CA VAL A 387 1.71 -18.81 -2.58
C VAL A 387 0.31 -18.75 -2.00
N TYR A 388 0.04 -17.75 -1.15
CA TYR A 388 -1.28 -17.44 -0.60
C TYR A 388 -1.83 -16.19 -1.28
N PHE A 389 -3.10 -16.22 -1.66
CA PHE A 389 -3.76 -15.12 -2.36
C PHE A 389 -5.28 -15.13 -2.16
N ILE A 390 -5.90 -13.98 -2.40
CA ILE A 390 -7.36 -13.86 -2.47
C ILE A 390 -7.82 -14.13 -3.89
N ALA A 391 -8.85 -14.96 -4.02
CA ALA A 391 -9.52 -15.25 -5.28
C ALA A 391 -10.97 -15.68 -5.05
N SER A 392 -11.73 -15.83 -6.13
CA SER A 392 -13.14 -16.25 -6.10
C SER A 392 -13.50 -17.12 -7.30
N PRO A 393 -12.83 -18.27 -7.50
CA PRO A 393 -13.03 -19.12 -8.68
C PRO A 393 -14.42 -19.75 -8.76
N GLU A 394 -15.14 -19.87 -7.64
CA GLU A 394 -16.42 -20.55 -7.53
C GLU A 394 -17.61 -19.58 -7.44
N ASN A 395 -17.37 -18.39 -6.86
CA ASN A 395 -18.41 -17.37 -6.65
C ASN A 395 -17.82 -15.96 -6.78
N PRO A 396 -18.05 -15.24 -7.89
CA PRO A 396 -17.47 -13.93 -8.13
C PRO A 396 -17.95 -12.83 -7.16
N THR A 397 -19.08 -13.06 -6.44
CA THR A 397 -19.59 -12.09 -5.46
C THR A 397 -18.90 -12.18 -4.10
N GLU A 398 -17.97 -13.10 -3.91
CA GLU A 398 -17.30 -13.37 -2.64
C GLU A 398 -15.77 -13.39 -2.79
N ARG A 399 -15.05 -13.40 -1.67
CA ARG A 399 -13.57 -13.34 -1.63
C ARG A 399 -13.02 -14.31 -0.60
N TYR A 400 -12.16 -15.24 -1.04
CA TYR A 400 -11.62 -16.30 -0.19
C TYR A 400 -10.11 -16.39 -0.26
N LEU A 401 -9.50 -16.92 0.80
CA LEU A 401 -8.08 -17.25 0.83
C LEU A 401 -7.84 -18.61 0.16
N TYR A 402 -6.97 -18.59 -0.83
CA TYR A 402 -6.46 -19.78 -1.50
C TYR A 402 -4.95 -19.89 -1.32
N LYS A 403 -4.45 -21.10 -1.57
CA LYS A 403 -3.02 -21.36 -1.75
C LYS A 403 -2.79 -22.34 -2.89
N THR A 404 -1.61 -22.25 -3.50
CA THR A 404 -1.10 -23.24 -4.47
C THR A 404 0.42 -23.31 -4.38
N SER A 405 1.02 -24.37 -4.97
CA SER A 405 2.48 -24.48 -5.09
C SER A 405 3.03 -23.38 -6.02
N ALA A 406 4.08 -22.69 -5.59
CA ALA A 406 4.77 -21.71 -6.42
C ALA A 406 5.53 -22.31 -7.61
N LYS A 407 5.54 -23.64 -7.75
CA LYS A 407 6.09 -24.36 -8.91
C LYS A 407 5.13 -24.44 -10.09
N GLY A 408 3.88 -24.01 -9.91
CA GLY A 408 2.85 -24.07 -10.94
C GLY A 408 2.35 -25.48 -11.26
N ASP A 409 2.67 -26.47 -10.44
CA ASP A 409 2.29 -27.88 -10.52
C ASP A 409 1.25 -28.28 -9.47
N GLY A 410 0.94 -27.35 -8.54
CA GLY A 410 0.04 -27.58 -7.42
C GLY A 410 -1.44 -27.45 -7.77
N LYS A 411 -2.28 -28.05 -6.92
CA LYS A 411 -3.71 -27.84 -6.94
C LYS A 411 -4.07 -26.53 -6.24
N LEU A 412 -5.10 -25.87 -6.72
CA LEU A 412 -5.74 -24.77 -6.02
C LEU A 412 -6.43 -25.32 -4.76
N ILE A 413 -6.07 -24.79 -3.60
CA ILE A 413 -6.61 -25.21 -2.30
C ILE A 413 -7.22 -24.01 -1.60
N ARG A 414 -8.53 -24.03 -1.37
CA ARG A 414 -9.22 -23.06 -0.52
C ARG A 414 -8.77 -23.25 0.93
N VAL A 415 -8.34 -22.18 1.57
CA VAL A 415 -7.88 -22.16 2.97
C VAL A 415 -8.99 -21.63 3.88
N THR A 416 -9.76 -20.66 3.41
CA THR A 416 -10.96 -20.19 4.12
C THR A 416 -11.96 -21.36 4.27
N PRO A 417 -12.51 -21.60 5.47
CA PRO A 417 -13.51 -22.65 5.68
C PRO A 417 -14.74 -22.49 4.78
N ASP A 418 -15.21 -23.58 4.20
CA ASP A 418 -16.35 -23.58 3.26
C ASP A 418 -17.65 -23.07 3.89
N VAL A 419 -17.81 -23.25 5.22
CA VAL A 419 -18.98 -22.78 5.97
C VAL A 419 -19.07 -21.26 6.09
N LEU A 420 -17.99 -20.52 5.86
CA LEU A 420 -17.96 -19.06 5.93
C LEU A 420 -18.09 -18.47 4.52
N GLU A 421 -19.32 -18.10 4.15
CA GLU A 421 -19.63 -17.44 2.87
C GLU A 421 -19.54 -15.93 3.02
N GLY A 422 -18.83 -15.23 2.10
CA GLY A 422 -18.70 -13.77 2.13
C GLY A 422 -17.34 -13.26 1.69
N SER A 423 -17.05 -12.04 2.07
CA SER A 423 -15.79 -11.36 1.75
C SER A 423 -14.80 -11.49 2.89
N HIS A 424 -13.63 -12.01 2.56
CA HIS A 424 -12.54 -12.25 3.50
C HIS A 424 -11.32 -11.43 3.14
N ASN A 425 -10.63 -10.93 4.15
CA ASN A 425 -9.34 -10.29 4.01
C ASN A 425 -8.37 -10.84 5.04
N TYR A 426 -7.08 -10.93 4.66
CA TYR A 426 -6.04 -11.51 5.51
C TYR A 426 -4.79 -10.65 5.49
N GLN A 427 -4.18 -10.49 6.66
CA GLN A 427 -2.81 -10.01 6.81
C GLN A 427 -1.97 -11.17 7.32
N ILE A 428 -1.25 -11.80 6.42
CA ILE A 428 -0.49 -13.02 6.71
C ILE A 428 0.87 -12.65 7.30
N SER A 429 1.32 -13.39 8.31
CA SER A 429 2.64 -13.25 8.92
C SER A 429 3.76 -13.61 7.93
N THR A 430 4.95 -13.09 8.15
CA THR A 430 6.08 -13.20 7.20
C THR A 430 6.50 -14.63 6.84
N LYS A 431 6.30 -15.59 7.76
CA LYS A 431 6.56 -17.02 7.57
C LYS A 431 5.28 -17.84 7.32
N ALA A 432 4.18 -17.17 7.03
CA ALA A 432 2.88 -17.74 6.73
C ALA A 432 2.35 -18.75 7.76
N LYS A 433 2.65 -18.54 9.06
CA LYS A 433 2.13 -19.41 10.14
C LYS A 433 0.81 -18.94 10.69
N TYR A 434 0.56 -17.65 10.67
CA TYR A 434 -0.62 -17.00 11.21
C TYR A 434 -1.13 -15.93 10.27
N ALA A 435 -2.38 -15.56 10.44
CA ALA A 435 -2.96 -14.41 9.78
C ALA A 435 -3.97 -13.72 10.70
N PHE A 436 -4.01 -12.40 10.62
CA PHE A 436 -5.22 -11.66 10.98
C PHE A 436 -6.23 -11.90 9.87
N HIS A 437 -7.41 -12.30 10.24
CA HIS A 437 -8.52 -12.58 9.36
C HIS A 437 -9.66 -11.62 9.68
N SER A 438 -10.19 -10.95 8.69
CA SER A 438 -11.45 -10.25 8.76
C SER A 438 -12.45 -10.83 7.77
N PHE A 439 -13.69 -10.85 8.18
CA PHE A 439 -14.78 -11.46 7.44
C PHE A 439 -16.05 -10.64 7.59
N SER A 440 -16.79 -10.46 6.52
CA SER A 440 -18.12 -9.88 6.52
C SER A 440 -18.93 -10.32 5.31
N ASN A 441 -20.25 -10.23 5.44
CA ASN A 441 -21.19 -10.28 4.33
C ASN A 441 -22.39 -9.36 4.64
N TYR A 442 -23.43 -9.41 3.83
CA TYR A 442 -24.59 -8.54 4.01
C TYR A 442 -25.24 -8.66 5.40
N PHE A 443 -25.39 -9.88 5.92
CA PHE A 443 -26.08 -10.12 7.19
C PHE A 443 -25.13 -10.23 8.40
N THR A 444 -23.82 -10.33 8.16
CA THR A 444 -22.82 -10.47 9.22
C THR A 444 -21.95 -9.22 9.28
N ARG A 445 -21.97 -8.53 10.44
CA ARG A 445 -21.05 -7.42 10.69
C ARG A 445 -19.60 -7.87 10.59
N PRO A 446 -18.67 -6.97 10.26
CA PRO A 446 -17.27 -7.31 10.21
C PRO A 446 -16.81 -8.03 11.51
N MET A 447 -16.32 -9.23 11.35
CA MET A 447 -15.72 -10.04 12.41
C MET A 447 -14.22 -10.17 12.18
N GLN A 448 -13.45 -10.27 13.26
CA GLN A 448 -12.00 -10.38 13.21
C GLN A 448 -11.53 -11.53 14.08
N ALA A 449 -10.50 -12.21 13.62
CA ALA A 449 -9.84 -13.28 14.35
C ALA A 449 -8.36 -13.38 13.97
N ILE A 450 -7.59 -14.05 14.81
CA ILE A 450 -6.29 -14.57 14.42
C ILE A 450 -6.46 -16.04 14.11
N VAL A 451 -5.92 -16.47 12.97
CA VAL A 451 -5.96 -17.86 12.53
C VAL A 451 -4.56 -18.39 12.29
N SER A 452 -4.37 -19.71 12.54
CA SER A 452 -3.15 -20.40 12.13
C SER A 452 -3.28 -20.91 10.71
N LEU A 453 -2.18 -20.90 9.97
CA LEU A 453 -2.11 -21.41 8.60
C LEU A 453 -1.27 -22.71 8.54
N PRO A 454 -1.52 -23.59 7.56
CA PRO A 454 -2.53 -23.51 6.51
C PRO A 454 -3.94 -23.98 6.89
N ASN A 455 -4.13 -24.48 8.10
CA ASN A 455 -5.36 -25.19 8.49
C ASN A 455 -6.50 -24.27 8.95
N HIS A 456 -6.30 -22.95 8.91
CA HIS A 456 -7.28 -21.93 9.31
C HIS A 456 -7.93 -22.18 10.68
N LYS A 457 -7.13 -22.60 11.68
CA LYS A 457 -7.63 -22.76 13.04
C LYS A 457 -7.68 -21.41 13.75
N PHE A 458 -8.83 -21.07 14.29
CA PHE A 458 -9.00 -19.89 15.13
C PHE A 458 -8.14 -19.98 16.40
N ILE A 459 -7.50 -18.87 16.77
CA ILE A 459 -6.66 -18.75 17.95
C ILE A 459 -7.38 -17.87 18.96
N ASN A 460 -7.33 -18.26 20.23
CA ASN A 460 -7.96 -17.56 21.35
C ASN A 460 -9.49 -17.56 21.33
N GLU A 461 -10.12 -16.54 21.97
CA GLU A 461 -11.56 -16.45 22.24
C GLU A 461 -12.46 -16.33 21.00
N ASN A 462 -11.88 -16.23 19.80
CA ASN A 462 -12.63 -16.11 18.56
C ASN A 462 -13.07 -17.45 17.95
N GLN A 463 -13.00 -18.55 18.74
CA GLN A 463 -13.49 -19.88 18.30
C GLN A 463 -14.98 -19.87 17.93
N ASN A 464 -15.74 -18.89 18.42
CA ASN A 464 -17.19 -18.78 18.17
C ASN A 464 -17.55 -18.00 16.91
N MET A 465 -16.58 -17.67 16.02
CA MET A 465 -16.90 -16.94 14.79
C MET A 465 -17.88 -17.72 13.90
N ILE A 466 -17.69 -19.02 13.75
CA ILE A 466 -18.57 -19.89 12.95
C ILE A 466 -19.96 -19.94 13.57
N GLU A 467 -20.06 -20.13 14.89
CA GLU A 467 -21.36 -20.17 15.58
C GLU A 467 -22.12 -18.84 15.45
N LYS A 468 -21.41 -17.71 15.60
CA LYS A 468 -22.02 -16.38 15.39
C LYS A 468 -22.52 -16.19 13.95
N TYR A 469 -21.74 -16.63 12.97
CA TYR A 469 -22.12 -16.61 11.58
C TYR A 469 -23.37 -17.45 11.34
N ASP A 470 -23.42 -18.70 11.83
CA ASP A 470 -24.57 -19.59 11.67
C ASP A 470 -25.85 -19.01 12.29
N LEU A 471 -25.75 -18.31 13.41
CA LEU A 471 -26.88 -17.64 14.04
C LEU A 471 -27.40 -16.47 13.19
N GLU A 472 -26.51 -15.68 12.59
CA GLU A 472 -26.89 -14.57 11.72
C GLU A 472 -27.46 -15.07 10.38
N LYS A 473 -26.87 -16.11 9.77
CA LYS A 473 -27.34 -16.71 8.52
C LYS A 473 -28.77 -17.27 8.60
N LYS A 474 -29.20 -17.71 9.78
CA LYS A 474 -30.55 -18.23 10.02
C LYS A 474 -31.64 -17.16 10.09
N LYS A 475 -31.27 -15.87 10.16
CA LYS A 475 -32.22 -14.76 10.18
C LYS A 475 -32.75 -14.51 8.76
N ASP A 476 -34.00 -14.03 8.69
CA ASP A 476 -34.59 -13.58 7.42
C ASP A 476 -33.94 -12.29 6.95
N HIS A 477 -33.36 -12.29 5.75
CA HIS A 477 -32.66 -11.16 5.16
C HIS A 477 -33.34 -10.74 3.85
N PRO A 478 -33.54 -9.44 3.63
CA PRO A 478 -34.20 -8.92 2.42
C PRO A 478 -33.27 -8.82 1.20
N LEU A 479 -32.09 -9.42 1.25
CA LEU A 479 -31.13 -9.45 0.15
C LEU A 479 -31.41 -10.64 -0.78
N GLU A 480 -31.42 -10.37 -2.09
CA GLU A 480 -31.47 -11.39 -3.14
C GLU A 480 -30.34 -11.13 -4.14
N PHE A 481 -29.64 -12.18 -4.54
CA PHE A 481 -28.69 -12.14 -5.66
C PHE A 481 -29.40 -12.50 -6.95
N PHE A 482 -28.92 -11.95 -8.06
CA PHE A 482 -29.48 -12.23 -9.39
C PHE A 482 -28.38 -12.06 -10.45
N GLU A 483 -28.61 -12.68 -11.61
CA GLU A 483 -27.76 -12.51 -12.79
C GLU A 483 -28.49 -11.74 -13.87
N ILE A 484 -27.75 -10.91 -14.61
CA ILE A 484 -28.22 -10.22 -15.80
C ILE A 484 -27.28 -10.50 -16.95
N THR A 485 -27.80 -11.00 -18.06
CA THR A 485 -27.05 -11.11 -19.31
C THR A 485 -27.29 -9.88 -20.16
N THR A 486 -26.22 -9.18 -20.50
CA THR A 486 -26.25 -7.98 -21.35
C THR A 486 -26.53 -8.31 -22.81
N VAL A 487 -26.75 -7.27 -23.64
CA VAL A 487 -27.03 -7.44 -25.08
C VAL A 487 -25.86 -8.03 -25.87
N ASP A 488 -24.63 -7.89 -25.34
CA ASP A 488 -23.38 -8.43 -25.87
C ASP A 488 -22.98 -9.79 -25.22
N ASN A 489 -23.93 -10.45 -24.54
CA ASN A 489 -23.80 -11.75 -23.89
C ASN A 489 -22.79 -11.79 -22.73
N VAL A 490 -22.60 -10.71 -22.04
CA VAL A 490 -21.84 -10.68 -20.78
C VAL A 490 -22.80 -10.92 -19.63
N THR A 491 -22.55 -11.94 -18.81
CA THR A 491 -23.31 -12.19 -17.58
C THR A 491 -22.70 -11.39 -16.43
N MET A 492 -23.52 -10.58 -15.77
CA MET A 492 -23.14 -9.77 -14.61
C MET A 492 -23.92 -10.23 -13.39
N GLU A 493 -23.22 -10.30 -12.27
CA GLU A 493 -23.81 -10.54 -10.96
C GLU A 493 -24.36 -9.25 -10.38
N GLY A 494 -25.55 -9.35 -9.76
CA GLY A 494 -26.19 -8.24 -9.08
C GLY A 494 -26.80 -8.67 -7.73
N TRP A 495 -27.11 -7.67 -6.93
CA TRP A 495 -27.84 -7.88 -5.70
C TRP A 495 -28.91 -6.81 -5.52
N ILE A 496 -29.99 -7.15 -4.84
CA ILE A 496 -31.10 -6.24 -4.53
C ILE A 496 -31.53 -6.41 -3.09
N VAL A 497 -31.73 -5.28 -2.41
CA VAL A 497 -32.33 -5.25 -1.07
C VAL A 497 -33.76 -4.72 -1.22
N LYS A 498 -34.72 -5.54 -0.87
CA LYS A 498 -36.14 -5.20 -0.93
C LYS A 498 -36.67 -4.74 0.43
N PRO A 499 -37.67 -3.84 0.47
CA PRO A 499 -38.38 -3.55 1.72
C PRO A 499 -38.93 -4.81 2.36
N LYS A 500 -38.77 -4.98 3.69
CA LYS A 500 -39.24 -6.17 4.41
C LYS A 500 -40.71 -6.51 4.17
N ASN A 501 -41.55 -5.48 3.98
CA ASN A 501 -43.00 -5.63 3.71
C ASN A 501 -43.30 -5.14 2.28
N LEU A 502 -42.61 -5.69 1.28
CA LEU A 502 -42.83 -5.33 -0.12
C LEU A 502 -44.26 -5.69 -0.57
N ASP A 503 -45.03 -4.68 -0.95
CA ASP A 503 -46.33 -4.87 -1.57
C ASP A 503 -46.17 -4.89 -3.10
N LYS A 504 -46.37 -6.05 -3.72
CA LYS A 504 -46.21 -6.25 -5.17
C LYS A 504 -47.14 -5.37 -6.02
N ASN A 505 -48.17 -4.82 -5.43
CA ASN A 505 -49.13 -3.94 -6.13
C ASN A 505 -48.73 -2.46 -6.07
N LYS A 506 -47.63 -2.12 -5.40
CA LYS A 506 -47.13 -0.75 -5.30
C LYS A 506 -45.84 -0.57 -6.09
N LYS A 507 -45.63 0.64 -6.56
CA LYS A 507 -44.35 1.07 -7.14
C LYS A 507 -43.51 1.69 -6.04
N TYR A 508 -42.22 1.34 -6.03
CA TYR A 508 -41.24 1.85 -5.10
C TYR A 508 -40.15 2.62 -5.86
N PRO A 509 -39.55 3.66 -5.28
CA PRO A 509 -38.34 4.26 -5.81
C PRO A 509 -37.21 3.23 -5.74
N VAL A 510 -36.39 3.19 -6.78
CA VAL A 510 -35.22 2.29 -6.86
C VAL A 510 -33.96 3.13 -6.82
N LEU A 511 -33.04 2.78 -5.92
CA LEU A 511 -31.70 3.34 -5.88
C LEU A 511 -30.75 2.34 -6.57
N PHE A 512 -30.17 2.75 -7.70
CA PHE A 512 -29.11 2.01 -8.35
C PHE A 512 -27.78 2.42 -7.73
N TYR A 513 -26.99 1.42 -7.32
CA TYR A 513 -25.63 1.58 -6.84
C TYR A 513 -24.71 0.75 -7.75
N PHE A 514 -23.77 1.40 -8.38
CA PHE A 514 -22.81 0.76 -9.27
C PHE A 514 -21.54 1.62 -9.33
N TYR A 515 -20.44 0.99 -9.71
CA TYR A 515 -19.19 1.65 -10.03
C TYR A 515 -18.66 1.07 -11.33
N SER A 516 -18.22 1.91 -12.23
CA SER A 516 -17.91 1.51 -13.61
C SER A 516 -16.45 1.78 -14.00
N GLU A 517 -15.56 1.87 -13.03
CA GLU A 517 -14.12 1.89 -13.30
C GLU A 517 -13.64 0.48 -13.64
N PRO A 518 -12.85 0.28 -14.72
CA PRO A 518 -12.24 -1.01 -15.01
C PRO A 518 -11.47 -1.54 -13.80
N ASP A 519 -11.42 -2.87 -13.62
CA ASP A 519 -10.72 -3.61 -12.57
C ASP A 519 -11.17 -3.35 -11.11
N VAL A 520 -12.17 -2.52 -10.89
CA VAL A 520 -12.78 -2.33 -9.57
C VAL A 520 -14.00 -3.23 -9.43
N VAL A 521 -13.95 -4.15 -8.47
CA VAL A 521 -15.06 -5.02 -8.07
C VAL A 521 -15.62 -4.51 -6.74
N GLN A 522 -16.89 -4.20 -6.72
CA GLN A 522 -17.64 -3.68 -5.58
C GLN A 522 -18.31 -4.83 -4.80
#